data_63cd08292e3aa58a3369e0df4579fa00
#
_entry.id   63cd08292e3aa58a3369e0df4579fa00
#
_cell.length_a   1.000
_cell.length_b   1.000
_cell.length_c   1.000
_cell.angle_alpha   90.00
_cell.angle_beta   90.00
_cell.angle_gamma   90.00
#
_symmetry.space_group_name_H-M   'P 1'
#
loop_
_entity.id
_entity.type
_entity.pdbx_description
1 polymer ?
#
loop_
_entity_poly.entity_id
_entity_poly.type
_entity_poly.pdbx_seq_one_letter_code
_entity_poly.pdbx_strand_id
1 'polypeptide(L)'
;YKNGVIDNYQITFFGSLVSLKDSFGGKFLKDLDLSSYNFTYTGNVVKNRVIGGAGNDVMFPLISSKNVWQYGGGGVTTNNWDISNSATPIYYSDLFPAIRVKRVFDAIASSLGVTFTGDFLNDTRFTRAFLWLKNSEIFELKTVANKLNFQTNTSTTGTQGIFNVFSDTLNYVKPTAPEYQSQSHITINFSVPAPGASAQEFFFYVYKDGVIVNTQSYLTQTSPMYLEVPLGESGAYTFYIASTAAISFTSVYYYETGTLVGSTYTKVTDLTVTQTTTQTTTTTMSIAEYMPEMTIEEFFSGILKMFNLTCYSDSFGIYKIEQLEGWYANGTTRDITQYIVNDVFDIERSKAYKKVNFKYAQADSFLNVEFISRSKVPYGDLYYELNNDGEEYTVELPFETLLHNKFTGTNMQVGYALKPSFIPYIPKPVILYDYGTTQTVSTYKFNDGTSTASQTSANIFGQDTLISSVDYTLNFGAEQSTYTGNVENQSLFNNYYSNYLNNIFGVKSRIFKLKAVLPISLLTNLKVNDRVIIRDKRYTINTFTTDLITGEVQFELLTDFRTI
;
A
#
# COMPACT_ATOMS: atom_id res chain seq x y z
N TYR A 1 39.44 -15.38 29.36
CA TYR A 1 40.54 -14.86 30.20
C TYR A 1 41.66 -15.88 30.21
N LYS A 2 42.86 -15.45 29.86
CA LYS A 2 44.07 -16.23 30.01
C LYS A 2 44.98 -15.47 30.97
N ASN A 3 45.32 -16.09 32.10
CA ASN A 3 46.08 -15.46 33.20
C ASN A 3 45.46 -14.16 33.76
N GLY A 4 44.12 -14.07 33.82
CA GLY A 4 43.41 -12.90 34.33
C GLY A 4 43.27 -11.73 33.35
N VAL A 5 43.79 -11.86 32.11
CA VAL A 5 43.67 -10.88 31.04
C VAL A 5 42.65 -11.38 30.01
N ILE A 6 41.86 -10.46 29.43
CA ILE A 6 40.95 -10.79 28.34
C ILE A 6 41.78 -11.22 27.14
N ASP A 7 41.61 -12.46 26.69
CA ASP A 7 42.36 -13.04 25.57
C ASP A 7 41.62 -12.81 24.23
N ASN A 8 40.30 -12.96 24.26
CA ASN A 8 39.46 -12.83 23.08
C ASN A 8 38.11 -12.20 23.41
N TYR A 9 37.56 -11.46 22.45
CA TYR A 9 36.14 -11.04 22.41
C TYR A 9 35.45 -11.76 21.26
N GLN A 10 34.34 -12.38 21.53
CA GLN A 10 33.45 -12.85 20.49
C GLN A 10 32.39 -11.77 20.27
N ILE A 11 32.40 -11.14 19.10
CA ILE A 11 31.43 -10.11 18.72
C ILE A 11 30.60 -10.65 17.57
N THR A 12 29.28 -10.64 17.74
CA THR A 12 28.35 -10.97 16.67
C THR A 12 27.76 -9.68 16.14
N PHE A 13 27.93 -9.43 14.85
CA PHE A 13 27.34 -8.29 14.18
C PHE A 13 26.09 -8.74 13.44
N PHE A 14 24.98 -8.08 13.70
CA PHE A 14 23.75 -8.22 12.91
C PHE A 14 23.69 -7.09 11.89
N GLY A 15 23.58 -7.43 10.60
CA GLY A 15 23.45 -6.43 9.56
C GLY A 15 22.09 -5.72 9.63
N SER A 16 22.06 -4.43 9.33
CA SER A 16 20.84 -3.59 9.40
C SER A 16 19.71 -4.08 8.49
N LEU A 17 20.01 -4.80 7.39
CA LEU A 17 18.99 -5.35 6.48
C LEU A 17 18.14 -6.45 7.12
N VAL A 18 18.73 -7.27 8.00
CA VAL A 18 17.98 -8.27 8.77
C VAL A 18 16.94 -7.58 9.65
N SER A 19 17.28 -6.42 10.20
CA SER A 19 16.37 -5.65 11.05
C SER A 19 15.23 -4.98 10.27
N LEU A 20 15.42 -4.59 9.00
CA LEU A 20 14.34 -3.98 8.21
C LEU A 20 13.21 -4.97 7.93
N LYS A 21 13.55 -6.19 7.51
CA LYS A 21 12.55 -7.25 7.29
C LYS A 21 11.81 -7.61 8.58
N ASP A 22 12.55 -7.79 9.67
CA ASP A 22 11.98 -8.09 11.00
C ASP A 22 11.10 -6.93 11.49
N SER A 23 11.45 -5.68 11.13
CA SER A 23 10.70 -4.48 11.51
C SER A 23 9.35 -4.37 10.81
N PHE A 24 9.14 -5.02 9.66
CA PHE A 24 7.81 -5.08 9.03
C PHE A 24 6.81 -5.86 9.90
N GLY A 25 7.27 -6.85 10.68
CA GLY A 25 6.51 -7.49 11.75
C GLY A 25 5.17 -8.11 11.34
N GLY A 26 4.99 -8.46 10.06
CA GLY A 26 3.74 -8.99 9.53
C GLY A 26 2.59 -7.97 9.46
N LYS A 27 2.86 -6.68 9.62
CA LYS A 27 1.86 -5.61 9.49
C LYS A 27 1.32 -5.51 8.07
N PHE A 28 0.05 -5.14 7.97
CA PHE A 28 -0.63 -4.91 6.69
C PHE A 28 -0.54 -3.44 6.26
N LEU A 29 -0.78 -3.18 4.98
CA LEU A 29 -0.83 -1.81 4.44
C LEU A 29 -1.88 -0.93 5.13
N LYS A 30 -3.01 -1.51 5.56
CA LYS A 30 -4.07 -0.82 6.30
C LYS A 30 -3.65 -0.31 7.68
N ASP A 31 -2.57 -0.87 8.24
CA ASP A 31 -2.04 -0.50 9.56
C ASP A 31 -1.13 0.73 9.48
N LEU A 32 -0.85 1.26 8.28
CA LEU A 32 -0.07 2.46 8.06
C LEU A 32 -0.89 3.72 8.42
N ASP A 33 -0.23 4.71 9.01
CA ASP A 33 -0.84 6.03 9.20
C ASP A 33 -0.90 6.79 7.86
N LEU A 34 -2.09 6.80 7.27
CA LEU A 34 -2.42 7.51 6.05
C LEU A 34 -3.43 8.64 6.30
N SER A 35 -3.59 9.05 7.55
CA SER A 35 -4.57 10.06 7.97
C SER A 35 -4.40 11.40 7.26
N SER A 36 -3.16 11.79 6.91
CA SER A 36 -2.86 13.01 6.15
C SER A 36 -3.44 13.02 4.72
N TYR A 37 -3.86 11.85 4.20
CA TYR A 37 -4.49 11.71 2.87
C TYR A 37 -6.01 11.59 2.95
N ASN A 38 -6.57 11.59 4.14
CA ASN A 38 -8.01 11.61 4.34
C ASN A 38 -8.59 12.95 3.86
N PHE A 39 -9.80 12.93 3.33
CA PHE A 39 -10.47 14.15 2.85
C PHE A 39 -11.99 14.03 2.96
N THR A 40 -12.68 15.17 2.98
CA THR A 40 -14.15 15.20 2.96
C THR A 40 -14.66 14.64 1.64
N TYR A 41 -15.40 13.55 1.70
CA TYR A 41 -15.95 12.85 0.55
C TYR A 41 -17.23 13.51 0.08
N THR A 42 -17.15 14.19 -1.04
CA THR A 42 -18.31 14.78 -1.77
C THR A 42 -18.12 14.54 -3.26
N GLY A 43 -19.23 14.52 -4.01
CA GLY A 43 -19.13 14.31 -5.45
C GLY A 43 -18.28 15.35 -6.16
N ASN A 44 -18.28 16.60 -5.70
CA ASN A 44 -17.43 17.64 -6.29
C ASN A 44 -15.93 17.39 -6.00
N VAL A 45 -15.59 16.93 -4.81
CA VAL A 45 -14.21 16.59 -4.47
C VAL A 45 -13.74 15.38 -5.28
N VAL A 46 -14.58 14.34 -5.41
CA VAL A 46 -14.28 13.17 -6.25
C VAL A 46 -14.12 13.58 -7.71
N LYS A 47 -15.04 14.38 -8.26
CA LYS A 47 -14.96 14.91 -9.62
C LYS A 47 -13.63 15.63 -9.88
N ASN A 48 -13.22 16.52 -8.97
CA ASN A 48 -11.95 17.23 -9.11
C ASN A 48 -10.74 16.29 -9.07
N ARG A 49 -10.83 15.19 -8.33
CA ARG A 49 -9.79 14.15 -8.28
C ARG A 49 -9.84 13.18 -9.47
N VAL A 50 -10.96 13.07 -10.18
CA VAL A 50 -11.05 12.39 -11.48
C VAL A 50 -10.44 13.24 -12.59
N ILE A 51 -10.77 14.54 -12.61
CA ILE A 51 -10.22 15.48 -13.59
C ILE A 51 -8.71 15.58 -13.43
N GLY A 52 -8.22 15.50 -12.20
CA GLY A 52 -6.81 15.44 -11.92
C GLY A 52 -6.14 16.80 -11.81
N GLY A 53 -4.86 16.77 -11.87
CA GLY A 53 -3.92 17.87 -11.70
C GLY A 53 -2.65 17.36 -11.03
N ALA A 54 -1.51 17.79 -11.53
CA ALA A 54 -0.23 17.49 -10.90
C ALA A 54 -0.26 17.94 -9.43
N GLY A 55 -0.08 17.01 -8.50
CA GLY A 55 0.00 17.31 -7.07
C GLY A 55 -1.03 16.59 -6.19
N ASN A 56 -2.08 15.98 -6.73
CA ASN A 56 -2.96 15.15 -5.93
C ASN A 56 -2.31 13.78 -5.66
N ASP A 57 -2.15 13.46 -4.38
CA ASP A 57 -1.60 12.16 -3.97
C ASP A 57 -2.67 11.05 -3.94
N VAL A 58 -3.96 11.43 -3.88
CA VAL A 58 -5.10 10.53 -3.99
C VAL A 58 -5.97 10.97 -5.15
N MET A 59 -6.22 10.07 -6.09
CA MET A 59 -6.96 10.27 -7.33
C MET A 59 -8.06 9.21 -7.46
N PHE A 60 -8.99 9.42 -8.40
CA PHE A 60 -10.03 8.44 -8.73
C PHE A 60 -9.91 8.03 -10.20
N PRO A 61 -9.23 6.92 -10.50
CA PRO A 61 -9.16 6.39 -11.86
C PRO A 61 -10.54 6.04 -12.39
N LEU A 62 -10.75 6.23 -13.69
CA LEU A 62 -11.99 5.84 -14.37
C LEU A 62 -11.99 4.31 -14.59
N ILE A 63 -12.24 3.57 -13.53
CA ILE A 63 -12.33 2.11 -13.52
C ILE A 63 -13.69 1.70 -12.97
N SER A 64 -14.45 0.98 -13.79
CA SER A 64 -15.76 0.47 -13.39
C SER A 64 -15.64 -0.83 -12.61
N SER A 65 -16.38 -0.91 -11.51
CA SER A 65 -16.55 -2.13 -10.69
C SER A 65 -17.99 -2.64 -10.68
N LYS A 66 -18.86 -2.06 -11.53
CA LYS A 66 -20.29 -2.33 -11.46
C LYS A 66 -20.93 -2.55 -12.83
N ASN A 67 -20.64 -1.67 -13.78
CA ASN A 67 -21.25 -1.68 -15.10
C ASN A 67 -20.19 -1.75 -16.19
N VAL A 68 -20.52 -2.31 -17.34
CA VAL A 68 -19.69 -2.19 -18.53
C VAL A 68 -19.96 -0.85 -19.18
N TRP A 69 -19.01 0.07 -19.08
CA TRP A 69 -19.11 1.37 -19.72
C TRP A 69 -18.90 1.26 -21.23
N GLN A 70 -19.72 1.98 -21.97
CA GLN A 70 -19.67 2.14 -23.42
C GLN A 70 -19.71 3.62 -23.77
N TYR A 71 -19.50 3.95 -25.04
CA TYR A 71 -19.51 5.33 -25.52
C TYR A 71 -20.26 5.40 -26.84
N GLY A 72 -21.34 6.22 -26.87
CA GLY A 72 -22.14 6.46 -28.09
C GLY A 72 -23.03 5.29 -28.54
N GLY A 73 -23.26 4.30 -27.69
CA GLY A 73 -24.00 3.08 -28.00
C GLY A 73 -25.53 3.14 -27.85
N GLY A 74 -26.07 4.20 -27.32
CA GLY A 74 -27.52 4.52 -27.30
C GLY A 74 -28.45 3.57 -26.51
N GLY A 75 -27.93 2.63 -25.73
CA GLY A 75 -28.74 1.65 -25.01
C GLY A 75 -28.54 1.69 -23.49
N VAL A 76 -29.63 1.60 -22.72
CA VAL A 76 -29.63 1.44 -21.27
C VAL A 76 -30.02 0.00 -20.94
N THR A 77 -29.02 -0.87 -20.83
CA THR A 77 -29.22 -2.21 -20.22
C THR A 77 -28.22 -2.37 -19.09
N THR A 78 -28.41 -3.34 -18.23
CA THR A 78 -27.48 -3.66 -17.11
C THR A 78 -26.03 -3.82 -17.58
N ASN A 79 -25.83 -4.21 -18.84
CA ASN A 79 -24.52 -4.47 -19.45
C ASN A 79 -24.12 -3.37 -20.46
N ASN A 80 -24.94 -2.33 -20.68
CA ASN A 80 -24.69 -1.25 -21.63
C ASN A 80 -24.89 0.08 -20.92
N TRP A 81 -23.82 0.59 -20.32
CA TRP A 81 -23.82 1.83 -19.59
C TRP A 81 -23.12 2.90 -20.42
N ASP A 82 -23.87 3.62 -21.26
CA ASP A 82 -23.32 4.65 -22.14
C ASP A 82 -23.00 5.93 -21.36
N ILE A 83 -21.72 6.11 -21.05
CA ILE A 83 -21.25 7.26 -20.26
C ILE A 83 -21.34 8.61 -20.99
N SER A 84 -21.64 8.63 -22.27
CA SER A 84 -21.94 9.86 -23.01
C SER A 84 -23.39 10.34 -22.80
N ASN A 85 -24.26 9.50 -22.22
CA ASN A 85 -25.67 9.76 -22.00
C ASN A 85 -25.95 10.21 -20.56
N SER A 86 -26.79 11.25 -20.41
CA SER A 86 -27.18 11.77 -19.09
C SER A 86 -27.99 10.79 -18.21
N ALA A 87 -28.63 9.78 -18.82
CA ALA A 87 -29.36 8.74 -18.09
C ALA A 87 -28.44 7.69 -17.47
N THR A 88 -27.21 7.57 -17.98
CA THR A 88 -26.23 6.57 -17.56
C THR A 88 -24.85 7.21 -17.28
N PRO A 89 -24.79 8.23 -16.40
CA PRO A 89 -23.54 8.90 -16.08
C PRO A 89 -22.60 8.00 -15.28
N ILE A 90 -21.35 8.40 -15.20
CA ILE A 90 -20.43 7.88 -14.18
C ILE A 90 -20.83 8.50 -12.85
N TYR A 91 -21.16 7.67 -11.85
CA TYR A 91 -21.46 8.14 -10.51
C TYR A 91 -20.18 8.24 -9.68
N TYR A 92 -20.00 9.36 -8.99
CA TYR A 92 -18.86 9.53 -8.07
C TYR A 92 -18.77 8.42 -7.01
N SER A 93 -19.92 7.87 -6.61
CA SER A 93 -20.07 6.80 -5.62
C SER A 93 -19.79 5.39 -6.15
N ASP A 94 -19.41 5.25 -7.43
CA ASP A 94 -19.01 3.95 -8.00
C ASP A 94 -17.48 3.83 -8.17
N LEU A 95 -16.73 4.89 -7.86
CA LEU A 95 -15.29 4.97 -8.10
C LEU A 95 -14.47 4.67 -6.84
N PHE A 96 -13.44 3.84 -6.99
CA PHE A 96 -12.44 3.60 -5.95
C PHE A 96 -11.27 4.58 -6.07
N PRO A 97 -10.69 5.04 -4.94
CA PRO A 97 -9.51 5.87 -4.96
C PRO A 97 -8.25 5.09 -5.35
N ALA A 98 -7.21 5.82 -5.73
CA ALA A 98 -5.85 5.33 -5.86
C ALA A 98 -4.90 6.29 -5.16
N ILE A 99 -3.88 5.77 -4.48
CA ILE A 99 -2.87 6.57 -3.79
C ILE A 99 -1.52 6.43 -4.49
N ARG A 100 -0.76 7.52 -4.55
CA ARG A 100 0.59 7.51 -5.10
C ARG A 100 1.50 6.54 -4.35
N VAL A 101 2.17 5.62 -5.05
CA VAL A 101 3.05 4.59 -4.46
C VAL A 101 4.12 5.20 -3.57
N LYS A 102 4.69 6.35 -3.98
CA LYS A 102 5.67 7.07 -3.16
C LYS A 102 5.11 7.42 -1.76
N ARG A 103 3.83 7.77 -1.64
CA ARG A 103 3.21 8.11 -0.34
C ARG A 103 3.03 6.90 0.57
N VAL A 104 2.83 5.73 -0.02
CA VAL A 104 2.84 4.47 0.74
C VAL A 104 4.26 4.19 1.27
N PHE A 105 5.30 4.42 0.46
CA PHE A 105 6.69 4.32 0.92
C PHE A 105 7.02 5.32 2.04
N ASP A 106 6.55 6.57 1.92
CA ASP A 106 6.74 7.60 2.96
C ASP A 106 6.06 7.17 4.28
N ALA A 107 4.87 6.58 4.22
CA ALA A 107 4.15 6.06 5.39
C ALA A 107 4.85 4.82 6.00
N ILE A 108 5.40 3.93 5.18
CA ILE A 108 6.21 2.78 5.64
C ILE A 108 7.44 3.30 6.38
N ALA A 109 8.18 4.26 5.81
CA ALA A 109 9.35 4.85 6.44
C ALA A 109 9.01 5.47 7.81
N SER A 110 7.92 6.23 7.87
CA SER A 110 7.41 6.83 9.12
C SER A 110 7.04 5.76 10.16
N SER A 111 6.33 4.71 9.76
CA SER A 111 5.92 3.60 10.65
C SER A 111 7.11 2.83 11.26
N LEU A 112 8.22 2.77 10.54
CA LEU A 112 9.44 2.09 10.96
C LEU A 112 10.44 3.02 11.67
N GLY A 113 10.21 4.34 11.65
CA GLY A 113 11.17 5.32 12.16
C GLY A 113 12.46 5.37 11.35
N VAL A 114 12.41 5.09 10.03
CA VAL A 114 13.55 5.09 9.12
C VAL A 114 13.37 6.12 8.01
N THR A 115 14.46 6.36 7.26
CA THR A 115 14.44 7.22 6.08
C THR A 115 14.85 6.41 4.86
N PHE A 116 14.03 6.44 3.82
CA PHE A 116 14.40 5.93 2.50
C PHE A 116 15.01 7.06 1.66
N THR A 117 16.15 6.78 1.04
CA THR A 117 16.87 7.70 0.14
C THR A 117 17.19 7.00 -1.18
N GLY A 118 17.73 7.73 -2.14
CA GLY A 118 18.13 7.20 -3.45
C GLY A 118 17.42 7.92 -4.59
N ASP A 119 18.09 8.02 -5.74
CA ASP A 119 17.61 8.77 -6.90
C ASP A 119 16.32 8.18 -7.49
N PHE A 120 16.15 6.86 -7.39
CA PHE A 120 14.97 6.18 -7.89
C PHE A 120 13.67 6.67 -7.22
N LEU A 121 13.71 7.08 -5.96
CA LEU A 121 12.51 7.60 -5.26
C LEU A 121 11.99 8.92 -5.87
N ASN A 122 12.81 9.59 -6.69
CA ASN A 122 12.47 10.79 -7.44
C ASN A 122 12.33 10.54 -8.94
N ASP A 123 12.53 9.29 -9.39
CA ASP A 123 12.31 8.92 -10.80
C ASP A 123 10.85 9.15 -11.17
N THR A 124 10.62 9.79 -12.31
CA THR A 124 9.27 10.15 -12.76
C THR A 124 8.38 8.92 -12.95
N ARG A 125 8.95 7.78 -13.36
CA ARG A 125 8.21 6.51 -13.53
C ARG A 125 7.68 5.99 -12.20
N PHE A 126 8.48 6.10 -11.12
CA PHE A 126 8.06 5.72 -9.78
C PHE A 126 7.05 6.73 -9.20
N THR A 127 7.31 8.03 -9.35
CA THR A 127 6.44 9.07 -8.79
C THR A 127 5.08 9.18 -9.50
N ARG A 128 4.94 8.62 -10.70
CA ARG A 128 3.66 8.48 -11.42
C ARG A 128 2.92 7.17 -11.14
N ALA A 129 3.51 6.26 -10.37
CA ALA A 129 2.87 5.01 -9.99
C ALA A 129 1.85 5.24 -8.87
N PHE A 130 0.67 4.63 -9.01
CA PHE A 130 -0.43 4.67 -8.05
C PHE A 130 -0.87 3.26 -7.70
N LEU A 131 -1.11 3.03 -6.42
CA LEU A 131 -1.77 1.83 -5.93
C LEU A 131 -3.28 2.06 -5.95
N TRP A 132 -4.02 1.25 -6.70
CA TRP A 132 -5.48 1.30 -6.71
C TRP A 132 -6.06 0.64 -5.47
N LEU A 133 -6.92 1.36 -4.75
CA LEU A 133 -7.39 1.01 -3.42
C LEU A 133 -8.75 0.31 -3.48
N LYS A 134 -8.80 -0.85 -4.14
CA LYS A 134 -10.03 -1.64 -4.24
C LYS A 134 -9.94 -2.89 -3.38
N ASN A 135 -10.65 -2.89 -2.26
CA ASN A 135 -10.71 -4.00 -1.31
C ASN A 135 -12.13 -4.52 -1.03
N SER A 136 -13.10 -4.13 -1.86
CA SER A 136 -14.48 -4.63 -1.85
C SER A 136 -14.98 -4.82 -3.29
N GLU A 137 -16.01 -5.63 -3.51
CA GLU A 137 -16.53 -5.89 -4.86
C GLU A 137 -17.12 -4.64 -5.50
N ILE A 138 -17.93 -3.90 -4.75
CA ILE A 138 -18.48 -2.59 -5.14
C ILE A 138 -17.99 -1.53 -4.17
N PHE A 139 -18.04 -0.29 -4.59
CA PHE A 139 -17.62 0.82 -3.72
C PHE A 139 -18.61 1.00 -2.57
N GLU A 140 -18.06 1.05 -1.37
CA GLU A 140 -18.75 1.41 -0.13
C GLU A 140 -17.93 2.48 0.58
N LEU A 141 -18.58 3.58 0.98
CA LEU A 141 -17.87 4.67 1.65
C LEU A 141 -17.46 4.26 3.06
N LYS A 142 -16.14 4.23 3.31
CA LYS A 142 -15.53 4.02 4.63
C LYS A 142 -15.03 5.34 5.16
N THR A 143 -15.60 5.79 6.27
CA THR A 143 -15.32 7.11 6.85
C THR A 143 -14.52 7.02 8.13
N VAL A 144 -13.77 8.07 8.42
CA VAL A 144 -13.13 8.25 9.72
C VAL A 144 -14.22 8.43 10.77
N ALA A 145 -14.13 7.66 11.86
CA ALA A 145 -15.04 7.81 12.99
C ALA A 145 -14.78 9.13 13.72
N ASN A 146 -15.86 9.85 14.02
CA ASN A 146 -15.82 11.12 14.74
C ASN A 146 -15.89 10.87 16.24
N LYS A 147 -14.88 11.30 16.99
CA LYS A 147 -14.85 11.18 18.45
C LYS A 147 -15.92 12.07 19.07
N LEU A 148 -16.68 11.52 20.01
CA LEU A 148 -17.63 12.31 20.79
C LEU A 148 -16.89 13.18 21.81
N ASN A 149 -17.28 14.44 21.88
CA ASN A 149 -16.82 15.39 22.87
C ASN A 149 -17.97 15.75 23.79
N PHE A 150 -17.84 15.43 25.08
CA PHE A 150 -18.85 15.68 26.08
C PHE A 150 -18.81 17.12 26.63
N GLN A 151 -17.85 17.95 26.22
CA GLN A 151 -17.70 19.39 26.49
C GLN A 151 -17.57 19.80 27.96
N THR A 152 -17.75 18.90 28.95
CA THR A 152 -17.55 19.17 30.36
C THR A 152 -16.65 18.17 31.05
N ASN A 153 -15.97 18.66 32.07
CA ASN A 153 -15.25 17.83 33.01
C ASN A 153 -16.14 17.60 34.24
N THR A 154 -16.49 16.36 34.49
CA THR A 154 -17.27 15.94 35.62
C THR A 154 -16.57 14.79 36.33
N SER A 155 -16.46 14.88 37.64
CA SER A 155 -15.93 13.81 38.48
C SER A 155 -16.96 13.42 39.52
N THR A 156 -17.13 12.12 39.71
CA THR A 156 -17.96 11.61 40.83
C THR A 156 -17.31 10.37 41.43
N THR A 157 -17.43 10.25 42.75
CA THR A 157 -17.00 9.10 43.51
C THR A 157 -18.21 8.50 44.18
N GLY A 158 -18.56 7.30 43.85
CA GLY A 158 -19.65 6.54 44.46
C GLY A 158 -19.14 5.22 45.04
N THR A 159 -20.01 4.52 45.77
CA THR A 159 -19.72 3.16 46.29
C THR A 159 -19.44 2.15 45.20
N GLN A 160 -19.78 2.48 43.96
CA GLN A 160 -19.69 1.59 42.80
C GLN A 160 -18.61 1.97 41.79
N GLY A 161 -17.72 2.88 42.15
CA GLY A 161 -16.58 3.26 41.32
C GLY A 161 -16.38 4.76 41.25
N ILE A 162 -15.30 5.14 40.62
CA ILE A 162 -14.94 6.51 40.34
C ILE A 162 -15.09 6.76 38.86
N PHE A 163 -15.85 7.76 38.50
CA PHE A 163 -16.06 8.19 37.13
C PHE A 163 -15.50 9.60 36.93
N ASN A 164 -14.55 9.75 36.05
CA ASN A 164 -14.02 11.04 35.66
C ASN A 164 -14.23 11.25 34.16
N VAL A 165 -15.06 12.22 33.79
CA VAL A 165 -15.26 12.61 32.40
C VAL A 165 -14.42 13.83 32.10
N PHE A 166 -13.55 13.71 31.11
CA PHE A 166 -12.75 14.81 30.58
C PHE A 166 -13.11 15.01 29.13
N SER A 167 -13.84 16.02 28.80
CA SER A 167 -14.28 16.45 27.47
C SER A 167 -14.61 15.33 26.44
N ASP A 168 -13.74 14.36 26.23
CA ASP A 168 -13.86 13.31 25.22
C ASP A 168 -13.54 11.89 25.74
N THR A 169 -13.22 11.76 27.01
CA THR A 169 -12.79 10.49 27.62
C THR A 169 -13.47 10.28 28.97
N LEU A 170 -14.03 9.09 29.14
CA LEU A 170 -14.54 8.62 30.43
C LEU A 170 -13.49 7.72 31.08
N ASN A 171 -12.89 8.18 32.16
CA ASN A 171 -12.06 7.34 33.01
C ASN A 171 -12.90 6.68 34.08
N TYR A 172 -12.96 5.36 34.07
CA TYR A 172 -13.68 4.55 35.04
C TYR A 172 -12.71 3.75 35.90
N VAL A 173 -12.92 3.80 37.20
CA VAL A 173 -12.20 2.96 38.16
C VAL A 173 -13.21 2.04 38.85
N LYS A 174 -13.06 0.76 38.66
CA LYS A 174 -13.90 -0.30 39.18
C LYS A 174 -13.78 -0.36 40.72
N PRO A 175 -14.89 -0.51 41.48
CA PRO A 175 -14.84 -0.68 42.93
C PRO A 175 -14.14 -2.00 43.29
N THR A 176 -13.49 -2.01 44.45
CA THR A 176 -12.82 -3.18 45.00
C THR A 176 -13.77 -4.12 45.77
N ALA A 177 -14.93 -3.61 46.19
CA ALA A 177 -15.91 -4.41 46.92
C ALA A 177 -16.62 -5.42 46.01
N PRO A 178 -16.58 -6.74 46.32
CA PRO A 178 -17.12 -7.80 45.44
C PRO A 178 -18.58 -7.65 45.07
N GLU A 179 -19.40 -7.17 45.98
CA GLU A 179 -20.85 -7.00 45.82
C GLU A 179 -21.20 -5.96 44.74
N TYR A 180 -20.28 -5.07 44.39
CA TYR A 180 -20.52 -4.00 43.43
C TYR A 180 -19.79 -4.24 42.09
N GLN A 181 -19.09 -5.36 41.94
CA GLN A 181 -18.25 -5.60 40.77
C GLN A 181 -19.02 -6.00 39.48
N SER A 182 -20.29 -6.32 39.60
CA SER A 182 -20.90 -7.12 38.53
C SER A 182 -21.64 -6.34 37.45
N GLN A 183 -22.05 -5.09 37.60
CA GLN A 183 -22.88 -4.44 36.58
C GLN A 183 -22.88 -2.90 36.60
N SER A 184 -21.71 -2.29 36.45
CA SER A 184 -21.67 -0.88 36.07
C SER A 184 -21.83 -0.76 34.56
N HIS A 185 -22.69 0.15 34.13
CA HIS A 185 -22.82 0.50 32.72
C HIS A 185 -23.03 2.00 32.55
N ILE A 186 -22.74 2.45 31.34
CA ILE A 186 -23.03 3.79 30.90
C ILE A 186 -24.16 3.71 29.88
N THR A 187 -25.22 4.50 30.11
CA THR A 187 -26.29 4.67 29.12
C THR A 187 -26.16 6.03 28.47
N ILE A 188 -26.06 6.03 27.15
CA ILE A 188 -26.06 7.24 26.35
C ILE A 188 -27.39 7.32 25.61
N ASN A 189 -28.20 8.31 25.95
CA ASN A 189 -29.39 8.67 25.19
C ASN A 189 -29.01 9.67 24.10
N PHE A 190 -29.44 9.43 22.86
CA PHE A 190 -29.12 10.29 21.74
C PHE A 190 -30.28 10.41 20.76
N SER A 191 -30.28 11.49 20.02
CA SER A 191 -31.20 11.76 18.91
C SER A 191 -30.40 12.13 17.69
N VAL A 192 -30.73 11.52 16.57
CA VAL A 192 -30.05 11.73 15.29
C VAL A 192 -31.10 11.86 14.19
N PRO A 193 -31.64 13.07 13.96
CA PRO A 193 -32.58 13.31 12.88
C PRO A 193 -31.98 12.92 11.52
N ALA A 194 -32.81 12.35 10.64
CA ALA A 194 -32.38 12.06 9.28
C ALA A 194 -31.94 13.35 8.56
N PRO A 195 -30.80 13.37 7.88
CA PRO A 195 -30.31 14.54 7.15
C PRO A 195 -31.11 14.85 5.88
N GLY A 196 -32.06 13.98 5.53
CA GLY A 196 -32.95 14.10 4.36
C GLY A 196 -34.19 13.23 4.52
N ALA A 197 -34.86 12.94 3.41
CA ALA A 197 -36.11 12.17 3.41
C ALA A 197 -35.96 10.69 3.79
N SER A 198 -34.74 10.14 3.74
CA SER A 198 -34.47 8.75 4.04
C SER A 198 -33.59 8.61 5.28
N ALA A 199 -33.86 7.59 6.10
CA ALA A 199 -33.01 7.25 7.22
C ALA A 199 -31.61 6.83 6.71
N GLN A 200 -30.58 7.23 7.45
CA GLN A 200 -29.19 6.91 7.18
C GLN A 200 -28.64 6.01 8.26
N GLU A 201 -27.84 5.03 7.87
CA GLU A 201 -27.15 4.18 8.84
C GLU A 201 -25.93 4.92 9.41
N PHE A 202 -25.70 4.72 10.70
CA PHE A 202 -24.49 5.15 11.37
C PHE A 202 -24.05 4.12 12.41
N PHE A 203 -22.74 4.10 12.69
CA PHE A 203 -22.11 3.17 13.61
C PHE A 203 -21.64 3.92 14.86
N PHE A 204 -21.81 3.29 16.00
CA PHE A 204 -21.34 3.76 17.28
C PHE A 204 -20.24 2.82 17.77
N TYR A 205 -19.04 3.33 18.00
CA TYR A 205 -17.91 2.55 18.48
C TYR A 205 -17.53 2.97 19.89
N VAL A 206 -17.25 1.97 20.72
CA VAL A 206 -16.74 2.18 22.08
C VAL A 206 -15.34 1.58 22.16
N TYR A 207 -14.40 2.40 22.54
CA TYR A 207 -13.02 2.00 22.79
C TYR A 207 -12.73 2.02 24.28
N LYS A 208 -11.99 1.04 24.77
CA LYS A 208 -11.39 1.01 26.09
C LYS A 208 -9.88 0.96 25.92
N ASP A 209 -9.16 1.92 26.50
CA ASP A 209 -7.70 2.02 26.41
C ASP A 209 -7.17 1.90 24.95
N GLY A 210 -7.91 2.47 24.01
CA GLY A 210 -7.59 2.47 22.58
C GLY A 210 -8.03 1.22 21.80
N VAL A 211 -8.64 0.23 22.45
CA VAL A 211 -9.13 -1.01 21.80
C VAL A 211 -10.66 -0.98 21.69
N ILE A 212 -11.22 -1.35 20.54
CA ILE A 212 -12.68 -1.47 20.36
C ILE A 212 -13.23 -2.56 21.26
N VAL A 213 -14.20 -2.21 22.12
CA VAL A 213 -14.88 -3.16 23.01
C VAL A 213 -16.37 -3.31 22.68
N ASN A 214 -16.96 -2.39 21.94
CA ASN A 214 -18.34 -2.49 21.46
C ASN A 214 -18.51 -1.75 20.13
N THR A 215 -19.35 -2.30 19.25
CA THR A 215 -19.78 -1.67 18.00
C THR A 215 -21.27 -1.93 17.81
N GLN A 216 -22.03 -0.88 17.52
CA GLN A 216 -23.46 -0.98 17.29
C GLN A 216 -23.87 -0.11 16.10
N SER A 217 -24.78 -0.61 15.24
CA SER A 217 -25.36 0.16 14.15
C SER A 217 -26.75 0.68 14.50
N TYR A 218 -27.06 1.85 13.98
CA TYR A 218 -28.35 2.52 14.16
C TYR A 218 -28.80 3.16 12.85
N LEU A 219 -30.10 3.38 12.73
CA LEU A 219 -30.66 4.23 11.69
C LEU A 219 -31.03 5.61 12.29
N THR A 220 -30.79 6.67 11.52
CA THR A 220 -31.18 8.02 11.94
C THR A 220 -32.69 8.12 12.14
N GLN A 221 -33.12 8.65 13.27
CA GLN A 221 -34.53 8.87 13.62
C GLN A 221 -34.70 10.03 14.61
N THR A 222 -35.88 10.61 14.60
CA THR A 222 -36.23 11.73 15.51
C THR A 222 -36.50 11.27 16.94
N SER A 223 -36.99 10.04 17.13
CA SER A 223 -37.21 9.47 18.47
C SER A 223 -35.88 9.21 19.17
N PRO A 224 -35.78 9.42 20.49
CA PRO A 224 -34.59 9.10 21.24
C PRO A 224 -34.19 7.63 21.11
N MET A 225 -32.89 7.40 20.97
CA MET A 225 -32.22 6.09 20.96
C MET A 225 -31.31 6.01 22.18
N TYR A 226 -30.91 4.83 22.57
CA TYR A 226 -29.96 4.65 23.65
C TYR A 226 -28.95 3.56 23.36
N LEU A 227 -27.75 3.72 23.91
CA LEU A 227 -26.68 2.75 23.92
C LEU A 227 -26.33 2.44 25.38
N GLU A 228 -26.36 1.17 25.74
CA GLU A 228 -25.84 0.66 26.99
C GLU A 228 -24.45 0.07 26.79
N VAL A 229 -23.48 0.57 27.55
CA VAL A 229 -22.11 0.08 27.51
C VAL A 229 -21.75 -0.50 28.87
N PRO A 230 -21.57 -1.83 28.98
CA PRO A 230 -21.08 -2.45 30.20
C PRO A 230 -19.67 -1.97 30.53
N LEU A 231 -19.47 -1.46 31.75
CA LEU A 231 -18.16 -1.10 32.27
C LEU A 231 -17.61 -2.25 33.09
N GLY A 232 -17.13 -3.30 32.43
CA GLY A 232 -16.65 -4.49 33.11
C GLY A 232 -15.33 -4.30 33.86
N GLU A 233 -14.45 -3.43 33.36
CA GLU A 233 -13.09 -3.25 33.83
C GLU A 233 -12.71 -1.77 33.90
N SER A 234 -11.82 -1.41 34.84
CA SER A 234 -11.23 -0.08 34.92
C SER A 234 -10.52 0.27 33.61
N GLY A 235 -10.59 1.53 33.20
CA GLY A 235 -9.93 2.00 31.99
C GLY A 235 -10.47 3.33 31.46
N ALA A 236 -9.88 3.81 30.40
CA ALA A 236 -10.27 5.01 29.68
C ALA A 236 -11.19 4.63 28.50
N TYR A 237 -12.44 5.05 28.58
CA TYR A 237 -13.45 4.80 27.55
C TYR A 237 -13.62 6.02 26.65
N THR A 238 -13.60 5.79 25.35
CA THR A 238 -13.86 6.82 24.33
C THR A 238 -14.92 6.33 23.35
N PHE A 239 -15.69 7.25 22.83
CA PHE A 239 -16.86 6.96 22.00
C PHE A 239 -16.73 7.65 20.65
N TYR A 240 -17.05 6.92 19.59
CA TYR A 240 -16.94 7.43 18.23
C TYR A 240 -18.20 7.12 17.43
N ILE A 241 -18.51 8.01 16.47
CA ILE A 241 -19.60 7.83 15.51
C ILE A 241 -19.04 7.94 14.11
N ALA A 242 -19.40 6.98 13.25
CA ALA A 242 -19.14 7.02 11.82
C ALA A 242 -20.45 6.95 11.05
N SER A 243 -20.57 7.75 10.01
CA SER A 243 -21.72 7.77 9.11
C SER A 243 -21.28 8.07 7.69
N THR A 244 -22.00 7.49 6.72
CA THR A 244 -21.81 7.79 5.29
C THR A 244 -22.44 9.11 4.86
N ALA A 245 -23.20 9.76 5.76
CA ALA A 245 -23.76 11.10 5.58
C ALA A 245 -23.38 12.01 6.73
N ALA A 246 -23.37 13.32 6.52
CA ALA A 246 -23.24 14.28 7.61
C ALA A 246 -24.53 14.25 8.43
N ILE A 247 -24.42 13.84 9.70
CA ILE A 247 -25.54 13.77 10.64
C ILE A 247 -25.27 14.67 11.85
N SER A 248 -26.34 15.27 12.40
CA SER A 248 -26.26 16.00 13.66
C SER A 248 -26.64 15.06 14.79
N PHE A 249 -25.68 14.85 15.70
CA PHE A 249 -25.83 13.98 16.85
C PHE A 249 -26.03 14.83 18.11
N THR A 250 -27.15 14.63 18.78
CA THR A 250 -27.42 15.28 20.08
C THR A 250 -27.53 14.21 21.14
N SER A 251 -26.72 14.30 22.19
CA SER A 251 -26.65 13.28 23.24
C SER A 251 -26.89 13.84 24.64
N VAL A 252 -27.53 13.02 25.46
CA VAL A 252 -27.58 13.12 26.90
C VAL A 252 -27.11 11.79 27.47
N TYR A 253 -26.20 11.79 28.42
CA TYR A 253 -25.66 10.54 28.94
C TYR A 253 -25.93 10.40 30.46
N TYR A 254 -26.13 9.14 30.85
CA TYR A 254 -26.37 8.74 32.24
C TYR A 254 -25.35 7.66 32.62
N TYR A 255 -24.88 7.74 33.87
CA TYR A 255 -24.18 6.62 34.48
C TYR A 255 -25.16 5.87 35.35
N GLU A 256 -25.37 4.63 35.02
CA GLU A 256 -26.19 3.73 35.84
C GLU A 256 -25.32 2.63 36.41
N THR A 257 -25.43 2.43 37.71
CA THR A 257 -24.79 1.34 38.39
C THR A 257 -25.84 0.51 39.09
N GLY A 258 -25.69 -0.80 39.06
CA GLY A 258 -26.67 -1.69 39.68
C GLY A 258 -26.05 -2.99 40.15
N THR A 259 -26.72 -3.65 41.07
CA THR A 259 -26.37 -5.00 41.51
C THR A 259 -27.37 -5.99 40.94
N LEU A 260 -26.90 -7.13 40.43
CA LEU A 260 -27.73 -8.23 40.05
C LEU A 260 -27.79 -9.26 41.19
N VAL A 261 -28.96 -9.45 41.74
CA VAL A 261 -29.23 -10.48 42.74
C VAL A 261 -30.16 -11.52 42.12
N GLY A 262 -29.62 -12.66 41.75
CA GLY A 262 -30.35 -13.66 40.95
C GLY A 262 -30.61 -13.12 39.54
N SER A 263 -31.88 -13.02 39.13
CA SER A 263 -32.32 -12.42 37.86
C SER A 263 -32.85 -11.00 37.99
N THR A 264 -32.77 -10.42 39.20
CA THR A 264 -33.30 -9.08 39.48
C THR A 264 -32.17 -8.06 39.51
N TYR A 265 -32.24 -7.08 38.60
CA TYR A 265 -31.35 -5.94 38.58
C TYR A 265 -31.88 -4.87 39.52
N THR A 266 -31.08 -4.49 40.50
CA THR A 266 -31.42 -3.39 41.45
C THR A 266 -30.47 -2.23 41.18
N LYS A 267 -31.03 -1.12 40.75
CA LYS A 267 -30.32 0.13 40.55
C LYS A 267 -29.88 0.71 41.90
N VAL A 268 -28.61 1.02 42.06
CA VAL A 268 -28.04 1.45 43.31
C VAL A 268 -27.66 2.95 43.33
N THR A 269 -27.27 3.49 42.20
CA THR A 269 -26.90 4.91 42.09
C THR A 269 -27.16 5.42 40.67
N ASP A 270 -27.90 6.51 40.56
CA ASP A 270 -28.02 7.30 39.34
C ASP A 270 -27.12 8.52 39.45
N LEU A 271 -26.15 8.59 38.56
CA LEU A 271 -25.52 9.84 38.22
C LEU A 271 -26.01 10.25 36.83
N THR A 272 -26.87 11.24 36.80
CA THR A 272 -27.29 11.83 35.52
C THR A 272 -26.41 13.03 35.24
N VAL A 273 -25.62 12.95 34.20
CA VAL A 273 -24.95 14.11 33.64
C VAL A 273 -25.84 14.64 32.52
N THR A 274 -26.69 15.59 32.86
CA THR A 274 -27.58 16.24 31.87
C THR A 274 -26.80 17.29 31.09
N GLN A 275 -26.01 16.87 30.17
CA GLN A 275 -25.46 17.79 29.22
C GLN A 275 -25.91 17.38 27.82
N THR A 276 -26.54 18.30 27.14
CA THR A 276 -26.86 18.15 25.72
C THR A 276 -25.70 18.65 24.89
N THR A 277 -25.09 17.74 24.18
CA THR A 277 -24.02 18.05 23.24
C THR A 277 -24.51 17.79 21.83
N THR A 278 -24.38 18.76 20.95
CA THR A 278 -24.67 18.59 19.52
C THR A 278 -23.37 18.60 18.74
N GLN A 279 -23.16 17.54 18.01
CA GLN A 279 -22.01 17.40 17.11
C GLN A 279 -22.48 17.02 15.70
N THR A 280 -21.83 17.58 14.69
CA THR A 280 -22.06 17.19 13.31
C THR A 280 -20.91 16.31 12.85
N THR A 281 -21.22 15.11 12.38
CA THR A 281 -20.21 14.23 11.81
C THR A 281 -19.77 14.74 10.45
N THR A 282 -18.52 14.49 10.11
CA THR A 282 -17.97 14.76 8.78
C THR A 282 -17.90 13.47 7.99
N THR A 283 -18.17 13.54 6.70
CA THR A 283 -18.00 12.42 5.76
C THR A 283 -16.56 12.38 5.27
N THR A 284 -15.61 12.21 6.18
CA THR A 284 -14.19 12.12 5.84
C THR A 284 -13.84 10.69 5.44
N MET A 285 -13.42 10.50 4.17
CA MET A 285 -12.98 9.21 3.65
C MET A 285 -11.69 8.78 4.36
N SER A 286 -11.66 7.57 4.89
CA SER A 286 -10.46 6.97 5.49
C SER A 286 -9.68 6.20 4.43
N ILE A 287 -8.53 6.70 4.02
CA ILE A 287 -7.72 6.07 2.97
C ILE A 287 -7.16 4.72 3.41
N ALA A 288 -6.77 4.58 4.67
CA ALA A 288 -6.24 3.32 5.20
C ALA A 288 -7.24 2.16 5.08
N GLU A 289 -8.54 2.43 5.26
CA GLU A 289 -9.61 1.42 5.18
C GLU A 289 -9.84 0.87 3.76
N TYR A 290 -9.31 1.52 2.72
CA TYR A 290 -9.37 1.05 1.33
C TYR A 290 -8.12 0.31 0.90
N MET A 291 -7.07 0.25 1.73
CA MET A 291 -5.87 -0.49 1.38
C MET A 291 -6.20 -1.95 1.06
N PRO A 292 -5.60 -2.51 -0.01
CA PRO A 292 -5.76 -3.93 -0.31
C PRO A 292 -5.18 -4.78 0.82
N GLU A 293 -5.71 -5.99 0.98
CA GLU A 293 -5.24 -6.94 1.98
C GLU A 293 -3.89 -7.53 1.55
N MET A 294 -2.84 -6.83 1.94
CA MET A 294 -1.45 -7.13 1.61
C MET A 294 -0.55 -6.68 2.75
N THR A 295 0.48 -7.46 3.05
CA THR A 295 1.48 -7.08 4.03
C THR A 295 2.42 -5.99 3.49
N ILE A 296 3.02 -5.21 4.41
CA ILE A 296 4.02 -4.20 4.05
C ILE A 296 5.21 -4.85 3.34
N GLU A 297 5.64 -6.04 3.81
CA GLU A 297 6.77 -6.79 3.22
C GLU A 297 6.47 -7.18 1.77
N GLU A 298 5.28 -7.74 1.50
CA GLU A 298 4.88 -8.14 0.14
C GLU A 298 4.82 -6.95 -0.80
N PHE A 299 4.22 -5.84 -0.36
CA PHE A 299 4.16 -4.61 -1.16
C PHE A 299 5.55 -4.06 -1.44
N PHE A 300 6.35 -3.86 -0.40
CA PHE A 300 7.69 -3.30 -0.52
C PHE A 300 8.58 -4.16 -1.43
N SER A 301 8.65 -5.47 -1.16
CA SER A 301 9.43 -6.39 -1.99
C SER A 301 8.89 -6.51 -3.41
N GLY A 302 7.55 -6.42 -3.60
CA GLY A 302 6.91 -6.39 -4.91
C GLY A 302 7.37 -5.21 -5.76
N ILE A 303 7.41 -4.01 -5.19
CA ILE A 303 7.93 -2.81 -5.88
C ILE A 303 9.43 -2.93 -6.17
N LEU A 304 10.23 -3.43 -5.22
CA LEU A 304 11.66 -3.65 -5.48
C LEU A 304 11.87 -4.62 -6.65
N LYS A 305 11.12 -5.72 -6.70
CA LYS A 305 11.15 -6.68 -7.82
C LYS A 305 10.65 -6.06 -9.12
N MET A 306 9.57 -5.25 -9.10
CA MET A 306 9.02 -4.63 -10.31
C MET A 306 10.07 -3.82 -11.06
N PHE A 307 10.87 -3.04 -10.34
CA PHE A 307 11.86 -2.13 -10.90
C PHE A 307 13.32 -2.61 -10.75
N ASN A 308 13.54 -3.88 -10.39
CA ASN A 308 14.87 -4.46 -10.16
C ASN A 308 15.74 -3.57 -9.26
N LEU A 309 15.20 -3.24 -8.09
CA LEU A 309 15.86 -2.37 -7.12
C LEU A 309 16.58 -3.18 -6.05
N THR A 310 17.60 -2.58 -5.49
CA THR A 310 18.23 -3.00 -4.25
C THR A 310 17.92 -2.00 -3.14
N CYS A 311 17.80 -2.50 -1.91
CA CYS A 311 17.64 -1.69 -0.71
C CYS A 311 18.72 -2.09 0.29
N TYR A 312 19.54 -1.14 0.73
CA TYR A 312 20.64 -1.42 1.66
C TYR A 312 20.77 -0.29 2.69
N SER A 313 21.33 -0.63 3.84
CA SER A 313 21.62 0.35 4.88
C SER A 313 22.82 1.21 4.45
N ASP A 314 22.62 2.51 4.40
CA ASP A 314 23.69 3.50 4.17
C ASP A 314 24.29 3.96 5.50
N SER A 315 23.43 4.24 6.48
CA SER A 315 23.79 4.56 7.86
C SER A 315 22.65 4.15 8.79
N PHE A 316 22.83 4.33 10.09
CA PHE A 316 21.81 3.94 11.07
C PHE A 316 20.48 4.63 10.79
N GLY A 317 19.44 3.84 10.57
CA GLY A 317 18.08 4.33 10.25
C GLY A 317 17.90 4.90 8.85
N ILE A 318 18.93 4.89 8.00
CA ILE A 318 18.87 5.37 6.61
C ILE A 318 19.10 4.19 5.67
N TYR A 319 18.12 3.96 4.80
CA TYR A 319 18.17 2.92 3.78
C TYR A 319 18.15 3.55 2.39
N LYS A 320 19.07 3.11 1.54
CA LYS A 320 19.17 3.59 0.17
C LYS A 320 18.52 2.61 -0.78
N ILE A 321 17.68 3.13 -1.69
CA ILE A 321 16.97 2.35 -2.71
C ILE A 321 17.47 2.82 -4.07
N GLU A 322 18.09 1.91 -4.82
CA GLU A 322 18.68 2.20 -6.13
C GLU A 322 18.37 1.08 -7.13
N GLN A 323 18.43 1.41 -8.40
CA GLN A 323 18.44 0.38 -9.45
C GLN A 323 19.68 -0.50 -9.30
N LEU A 324 19.52 -1.81 -9.41
CA LEU A 324 20.59 -2.76 -9.16
C LEU A 324 21.81 -2.54 -10.08
N GLU A 325 21.59 -2.22 -11.35
CA GLU A 325 22.69 -1.88 -12.27
C GLU A 325 23.41 -0.58 -11.87
N GLY A 326 22.69 0.44 -11.45
CA GLY A 326 23.25 1.69 -10.94
C GLY A 326 24.07 1.47 -9.67
N TRP A 327 23.56 0.62 -8.77
CA TRP A 327 24.27 0.26 -7.54
C TRP A 327 25.61 -0.42 -7.83
N TYR A 328 25.66 -1.35 -8.79
CA TYR A 328 26.91 -1.92 -9.24
C TYR A 328 27.82 -0.89 -9.95
N ALA A 329 27.23 0.01 -10.73
CA ALA A 329 28.00 1.05 -11.43
C ALA A 329 28.69 2.02 -10.45
N ASN A 330 28.09 2.27 -9.31
CA ASN A 330 28.60 3.17 -8.26
C ASN A 330 29.67 2.52 -7.36
N GLY A 331 29.97 1.22 -7.53
CA GLY A 331 30.99 0.51 -6.76
C GLY A 331 32.41 0.96 -7.15
N THR A 332 33.31 0.96 -6.17
CA THR A 332 34.73 1.28 -6.39
C THR A 332 35.44 0.13 -7.08
N THR A 333 36.29 0.43 -8.07
CA THR A 333 37.14 -0.57 -8.70
C THR A 333 38.45 -0.70 -7.92
N ARG A 334 38.81 -1.93 -7.52
CA ARG A 334 39.99 -2.23 -6.70
C ARG A 334 40.85 -3.29 -7.37
N ASP A 335 42.13 -3.02 -7.58
CA ASP A 335 43.08 -4.04 -8.04
C ASP A 335 43.56 -4.85 -6.84
N ILE A 336 43.22 -6.15 -6.84
CA ILE A 336 43.61 -7.10 -5.79
C ILE A 336 44.63 -8.13 -6.30
N THR A 337 45.17 -7.97 -7.49
CA THR A 337 46.05 -8.93 -8.14
C THR A 337 47.20 -9.42 -7.27
N GLN A 338 47.85 -8.51 -6.56
CA GLN A 338 49.00 -8.80 -5.71
C GLN A 338 48.66 -9.56 -4.42
N TYR A 339 47.40 -9.60 -4.02
CA TYR A 339 46.93 -10.19 -2.76
C TYR A 339 46.36 -11.59 -2.95
N ILE A 340 46.33 -12.15 -4.16
CA ILE A 340 45.71 -13.42 -4.45
C ILE A 340 46.63 -14.56 -4.01
N VAL A 341 46.03 -15.54 -3.32
CA VAL A 341 46.67 -16.82 -2.99
C VAL A 341 46.49 -17.74 -4.17
N ASN A 342 47.59 -18.04 -4.89
CA ASN A 342 47.55 -18.78 -6.15
C ASN A 342 47.16 -20.26 -6.07
N ASP A 343 47.16 -20.83 -4.85
CA ASP A 343 46.96 -22.27 -4.65
C ASP A 343 45.48 -22.69 -4.59
N VAL A 344 44.54 -21.71 -4.51
CA VAL A 344 43.12 -21.98 -4.43
C VAL A 344 42.39 -21.12 -5.45
N PHE A 345 42.20 -21.68 -6.62
CA PHE A 345 41.49 -20.99 -7.72
C PHE A 345 40.58 -22.00 -8.42
N ASP A 346 39.29 -21.74 -8.36
CA ASP A 346 38.27 -22.55 -9.05
C ASP A 346 37.44 -21.71 -9.99
N ILE A 347 37.15 -22.23 -11.17
CA ILE A 347 36.35 -21.56 -12.19
C ILE A 347 35.17 -22.45 -12.55
N GLU A 348 34.00 -21.98 -12.22
CA GLU A 348 32.75 -22.65 -12.56
C GLU A 348 31.97 -21.85 -13.60
N ARG A 349 31.14 -22.53 -14.37
CA ARG A 349 30.12 -21.86 -15.17
C ARG A 349 29.10 -21.26 -14.22
N SER A 350 28.70 -19.98 -14.41
CA SER A 350 27.61 -19.41 -13.66
C SER A 350 26.34 -20.25 -13.84
N LYS A 351 25.44 -20.23 -12.87
CA LYS A 351 24.17 -20.95 -12.98
C LYS A 351 23.49 -20.54 -14.28
N ALA A 352 23.27 -21.50 -15.16
CA ALA A 352 22.66 -21.25 -16.43
C ALA A 352 21.14 -21.36 -16.31
N TYR A 353 20.44 -20.39 -16.86
CA TYR A 353 19.00 -20.45 -17.05
C TYR A 353 18.71 -20.43 -18.55
N LYS A 354 17.85 -21.34 -19.02
CA LYS A 354 17.36 -21.33 -20.40
C LYS A 354 16.31 -20.26 -20.64
N LYS A 355 15.58 -19.91 -19.57
CA LYS A 355 14.45 -18.99 -19.65
C LYS A 355 14.25 -18.25 -18.33
N VAL A 356 13.89 -16.98 -18.42
CA VAL A 356 13.43 -16.18 -17.29
C VAL A 356 11.98 -15.78 -17.52
N ASN A 357 11.10 -16.19 -16.61
CA ASN A 357 9.68 -15.88 -16.65
C ASN A 357 9.40 -14.70 -15.74
N PHE A 358 8.93 -13.60 -16.29
CA PHE A 358 8.43 -12.46 -15.56
C PHE A 358 6.91 -12.51 -15.53
N LYS A 359 6.33 -12.56 -14.34
CA LYS A 359 4.91 -12.78 -14.17
C LYS A 359 4.29 -11.80 -13.19
N TYR A 360 3.10 -11.38 -13.52
CA TYR A 360 2.15 -10.78 -12.59
C TYR A 360 1.31 -11.86 -11.92
N ALA A 361 0.63 -11.52 -10.82
CA ALA A 361 -0.43 -12.36 -10.30
C ALA A 361 -1.55 -12.51 -11.35
N GLN A 362 -2.23 -13.65 -11.31
CA GLN A 362 -3.31 -13.92 -12.27
C GLN A 362 -4.37 -12.82 -12.23
N ALA A 363 -4.69 -12.27 -13.40
CA ALA A 363 -5.70 -11.25 -13.59
C ALA A 363 -7.01 -11.85 -14.11
N ASP A 364 -8.09 -11.62 -13.37
CA ASP A 364 -9.41 -12.21 -13.64
C ASP A 364 -10.36 -11.25 -14.37
N SER A 365 -9.96 -10.01 -14.69
CA SER A 365 -10.83 -9.10 -15.44
C SER A 365 -11.17 -9.64 -16.82
N PHE A 366 -12.39 -9.38 -17.30
CA PHE A 366 -12.83 -9.95 -18.58
C PHE A 366 -11.94 -9.52 -19.76
N LEU A 367 -11.37 -8.30 -19.72
CA LEU A 367 -10.42 -7.86 -20.76
C LEU A 367 -9.11 -8.64 -20.69
N ASN A 368 -8.57 -8.89 -19.49
CA ASN A 368 -7.37 -9.70 -19.32
C ASN A 368 -7.61 -11.14 -19.76
N VAL A 369 -8.75 -11.73 -19.42
CA VAL A 369 -9.13 -13.10 -19.86
C VAL A 369 -9.28 -13.16 -21.37
N GLU A 370 -9.90 -12.17 -22.00
CA GLU A 370 -10.00 -12.08 -23.45
C GLU A 370 -8.62 -11.94 -24.11
N PHE A 371 -7.74 -11.10 -23.55
CA PHE A 371 -6.37 -10.94 -24.02
C PHE A 371 -5.63 -12.28 -24.00
N ILE A 372 -5.65 -13.01 -22.89
CA ILE A 372 -5.03 -14.34 -22.76
C ILE A 372 -5.59 -15.32 -23.82
N SER A 373 -6.89 -15.28 -24.08
CA SER A 373 -7.52 -16.18 -25.04
C SER A 373 -6.97 -15.99 -26.46
N ARG A 374 -6.59 -14.76 -26.81
CA ARG A 374 -6.05 -14.35 -28.11
C ARG A 374 -4.54 -14.50 -28.20
N SER A 375 -3.81 -13.95 -27.22
CA SER A 375 -2.34 -13.89 -27.22
C SER A 375 -1.65 -15.15 -26.72
N LYS A 376 -2.35 -15.99 -25.94
CA LYS A 376 -1.82 -17.16 -25.20
C LYS A 376 -0.80 -16.81 -24.11
N VAL A 377 -0.56 -15.53 -23.87
CA VAL A 377 0.32 -15.00 -22.84
C VAL A 377 -0.49 -14.02 -21.98
N PRO A 378 -0.40 -14.03 -20.65
CA PRO A 378 -1.04 -13.04 -19.79
C PRO A 378 -0.56 -11.62 -20.12
N TYR A 379 -1.46 -10.65 -20.05
CA TYR A 379 -1.13 -9.25 -20.24
C TYR A 379 -0.15 -8.79 -19.16
N GLY A 380 0.96 -8.20 -19.59
CA GLY A 380 2.02 -7.72 -18.71
C GLY A 380 3.16 -8.69 -18.47
N ASP A 381 2.97 -9.98 -18.76
CA ASP A 381 4.01 -11.01 -18.59
C ASP A 381 5.06 -10.97 -19.71
N LEU A 382 6.23 -11.52 -19.42
CA LEU A 382 7.29 -11.76 -20.40
C LEU A 382 7.96 -13.10 -20.11
N TYR A 383 8.14 -13.89 -21.16
CA TYR A 383 8.91 -15.13 -21.14
C TYR A 383 10.18 -14.91 -21.98
N TYR A 384 11.28 -14.56 -21.30
CA TYR A 384 12.55 -14.23 -21.93
C TYR A 384 13.45 -15.46 -22.06
N GLU A 385 13.76 -15.85 -23.27
CA GLU A 385 14.64 -16.98 -23.56
C GLU A 385 16.11 -16.56 -23.63
N LEU A 386 16.95 -17.30 -22.90
CA LEU A 386 18.39 -17.18 -22.91
C LEU A 386 18.96 -18.33 -23.74
N ASN A 387 19.99 -18.08 -24.56
CA ASN A 387 20.67 -19.12 -25.33
C ASN A 387 21.55 -20.00 -24.42
N ASN A 388 20.98 -20.55 -23.36
CA ASN A 388 21.66 -21.39 -22.39
C ASN A 388 20.88 -22.70 -22.20
N ASP A 389 21.63 -23.75 -21.79
CA ASP A 389 21.02 -24.91 -21.16
C ASP A 389 20.68 -24.59 -19.70
N GLY A 390 19.78 -25.32 -19.08
CA GLY A 390 19.54 -25.19 -17.64
C GLY A 390 18.08 -25.06 -17.29
N GLU A 391 17.83 -24.53 -16.09
CA GLU A 391 16.51 -24.40 -15.48
C GLU A 391 15.78 -23.13 -15.95
N GLU A 392 14.55 -22.99 -15.54
CA GLU A 392 13.81 -21.74 -15.66
C GLU A 392 13.87 -20.96 -14.35
N TYR A 393 13.98 -19.64 -14.45
CA TYR A 393 13.90 -18.74 -13.32
C TYR A 393 12.62 -17.90 -13.42
N THR A 394 11.91 -17.70 -12.32
CA THR A 394 10.68 -16.92 -12.30
C THR A 394 10.81 -15.74 -11.36
N VAL A 395 10.49 -14.57 -11.88
CA VAL A 395 10.26 -13.34 -11.13
C VAL A 395 8.77 -13.11 -11.10
N GLU A 396 8.14 -13.29 -9.94
CA GLU A 396 6.70 -13.13 -9.75
C GLU A 396 6.40 -11.92 -8.88
N LEU A 397 5.47 -11.09 -9.35
CA LEU A 397 4.97 -9.93 -8.62
C LEU A 397 3.66 -10.27 -7.92
N PRO A 398 3.43 -9.72 -6.72
CA PRO A 398 2.18 -9.91 -5.99
C PRO A 398 1.04 -9.03 -6.51
N PHE A 399 1.24 -8.33 -7.59
CA PHE A 399 0.30 -7.40 -8.21
C PHE A 399 -0.42 -8.02 -9.39
N GLU A 400 -1.66 -7.63 -9.62
CA GLU A 400 -2.45 -7.98 -10.80
C GLU A 400 -2.35 -6.85 -11.84
N THR A 401 -2.38 -7.19 -13.12
CA THR A 401 -2.50 -6.21 -14.20
C THR A 401 -3.97 -5.90 -14.49
N LEU A 402 -4.25 -4.70 -14.95
CA LEU A 402 -5.59 -4.30 -15.39
C LEU A 402 -5.52 -3.72 -16.80
N LEU A 403 -5.94 -4.49 -17.79
CA LEU A 403 -6.02 -4.02 -19.17
C LEU A 403 -7.14 -2.97 -19.29
N HIS A 404 -6.78 -1.82 -19.85
CA HIS A 404 -7.72 -0.72 -20.10
C HIS A 404 -8.23 -0.76 -21.54
N ASN A 405 -9.39 -0.19 -21.75
CA ASN A 405 -10.03 -0.05 -23.06
C ASN A 405 -10.15 1.42 -23.43
N LYS A 406 -9.68 1.79 -24.61
CA LYS A 406 -9.94 3.10 -25.22
C LYS A 406 -11.13 2.97 -26.17
N PHE A 407 -12.16 3.78 -25.98
CA PHE A 407 -13.30 3.75 -26.88
C PHE A 407 -12.92 4.27 -28.26
N THR A 408 -13.31 3.52 -29.28
CA THR A 408 -13.00 3.84 -30.69
C THR A 408 -13.51 5.23 -31.07
N GLY A 409 -12.66 6.00 -31.73
CA GLY A 409 -13.00 7.37 -32.15
C GLY A 409 -13.04 8.41 -31.02
N THR A 410 -12.55 8.06 -29.82
CA THR A 410 -12.52 8.95 -28.67
C THR A 410 -11.12 9.08 -28.08
N ASN A 411 -10.93 10.03 -27.15
CA ASN A 411 -9.76 10.14 -26.28
C ASN A 411 -10.07 9.62 -24.86
N MET A 412 -11.02 8.70 -24.74
CA MET A 412 -11.48 8.19 -23.44
C MET A 412 -10.97 6.77 -23.22
N GLN A 413 -10.21 6.56 -22.14
CA GLN A 413 -9.72 5.26 -21.71
C GLN A 413 -10.30 4.94 -20.34
N VAL A 414 -10.76 3.70 -20.15
CA VAL A 414 -11.37 3.20 -18.92
C VAL A 414 -10.89 1.80 -18.59
N GLY A 415 -10.93 1.44 -17.31
CA GLY A 415 -10.65 0.10 -16.83
C GLY A 415 -11.92 -0.60 -16.32
N TYR A 416 -11.84 -1.93 -16.12
CA TYR A 416 -12.93 -2.74 -15.60
C TYR A 416 -12.44 -3.77 -14.60
N ALA A 417 -12.92 -3.68 -13.36
CA ALA A 417 -12.75 -4.73 -12.36
C ALA A 417 -13.98 -5.65 -12.33
N LEU A 418 -14.25 -6.25 -13.47
CA LEU A 418 -15.36 -7.17 -13.71
C LEU A 418 -14.81 -8.46 -14.32
N LYS A 419 -15.18 -9.62 -13.77
CA LYS A 419 -14.91 -10.95 -14.35
C LYS A 419 -15.71 -11.16 -15.64
N PRO A 420 -15.42 -12.22 -16.41
CA PRO A 420 -16.35 -12.70 -17.43
C PRO A 420 -17.78 -12.80 -16.89
N SER A 421 -18.80 -12.53 -17.71
CA SER A 421 -20.20 -12.32 -17.33
C SER A 421 -20.44 -11.05 -16.51
N PHE A 422 -19.48 -10.14 -16.45
CA PHE A 422 -19.57 -8.80 -15.85
C PHE A 422 -19.85 -8.80 -14.35
N ILE A 423 -19.31 -9.80 -13.64
CA ILE A 423 -19.45 -9.95 -12.18
C ILE A 423 -18.35 -9.13 -11.50
N PRO A 424 -18.70 -8.22 -10.56
CA PRO A 424 -17.70 -7.54 -9.73
C PRO A 424 -16.79 -8.50 -8.99
N TYR A 425 -15.53 -8.13 -8.80
CA TYR A 425 -14.58 -8.91 -8.00
C TYR A 425 -13.57 -8.01 -7.30
N ILE A 426 -12.87 -8.55 -6.32
CA ILE A 426 -11.75 -7.91 -5.64
C ILE A 426 -10.47 -8.39 -6.31
N PRO A 427 -9.74 -7.54 -7.07
CA PRO A 427 -8.48 -7.93 -7.69
C PRO A 427 -7.38 -8.07 -6.63
N LYS A 428 -6.29 -8.75 -6.99
CA LYS A 428 -5.02 -8.54 -6.31
C LYS A 428 -4.63 -7.08 -6.44
N PRO A 429 -3.75 -6.53 -5.57
CA PRO A 429 -3.36 -5.13 -5.67
C PRO A 429 -2.91 -4.76 -7.07
N VAL A 430 -3.39 -3.66 -7.59
CA VAL A 430 -3.09 -3.17 -8.95
C VAL A 430 -2.25 -1.89 -8.85
N ILE A 431 -1.13 -1.87 -9.56
CA ILE A 431 -0.33 -0.65 -9.74
C ILE A 431 -0.67 -0.07 -11.11
N LEU A 432 -0.97 1.22 -11.13
CA LEU A 432 -1.32 1.96 -12.34
C LEU A 432 -0.34 3.11 -12.54
N TYR A 433 -0.10 3.47 -13.79
CA TYR A 433 0.50 4.77 -14.10
C TYR A 433 -0.56 5.86 -14.22
N ASP A 434 -0.23 7.03 -13.66
CA ASP A 434 -0.83 8.31 -13.99
C ASP A 434 -0.14 8.86 -15.25
N TYR A 435 -0.90 9.20 -16.29
CA TYR A 435 -0.37 9.79 -17.53
C TYR A 435 0.28 11.18 -17.30
N GLY A 436 0.08 11.77 -16.13
CA GLY A 436 0.86 12.87 -15.54
C GLY A 436 0.23 14.24 -15.63
N THR A 437 -0.68 14.46 -16.56
CA THR A 437 -1.42 15.73 -16.70
C THR A 437 -2.86 15.46 -17.06
N THR A 438 -3.75 16.38 -16.67
CA THR A 438 -5.14 16.35 -17.11
C THR A 438 -5.21 16.33 -18.62
N GLN A 439 -5.89 15.34 -19.18
CA GLN A 439 -6.09 15.22 -20.60
C GLN A 439 -7.45 15.81 -21.02
N THR A 440 -7.49 16.43 -22.19
CA THR A 440 -8.76 16.72 -22.86
C THR A 440 -9.30 15.42 -23.41
N VAL A 441 -10.47 15.00 -22.92
CA VAL A 441 -11.12 13.75 -23.32
C VAL A 441 -12.44 14.02 -24.04
N SER A 442 -12.97 13.01 -24.72
CA SER A 442 -14.31 13.05 -25.29
C SER A 442 -15.36 13.25 -24.19
N THR A 443 -16.41 14.01 -24.48
CA THR A 443 -17.41 14.41 -23.48
C THR A 443 -18.09 13.20 -22.85
N TYR A 444 -18.01 13.09 -21.53
CA TYR A 444 -18.72 12.09 -20.74
C TYR A 444 -19.62 12.75 -19.69
N LYS A 445 -20.57 12.00 -19.18
CA LYS A 445 -21.48 12.46 -18.13
C LYS A 445 -21.02 11.97 -16.78
N PHE A 446 -20.95 12.89 -15.83
CA PHE A 446 -20.56 12.62 -14.45
C PHE A 446 -21.63 13.12 -13.50
N ASN A 447 -22.07 12.26 -12.58
CA ASN A 447 -23.00 12.60 -11.52
C ASN A 447 -22.25 12.78 -10.21
N ASP A 448 -22.37 13.97 -9.62
CA ASP A 448 -21.70 14.35 -8.38
C ASP A 448 -22.59 14.20 -7.13
N GLY A 449 -23.69 13.46 -7.26
CA GLY A 449 -24.69 13.27 -6.20
C GLY A 449 -25.72 14.39 -6.12
N THR A 450 -25.47 15.54 -6.74
CA THR A 450 -26.41 16.69 -6.81
C THR A 450 -26.94 16.85 -8.21
N SER A 451 -26.08 16.71 -9.21
CA SER A 451 -26.42 16.91 -10.61
C SER A 451 -25.58 16.04 -11.55
N THR A 452 -26.10 15.83 -12.75
CA THR A 452 -25.36 15.20 -13.85
C THR A 452 -24.87 16.28 -14.80
N ALA A 453 -23.55 16.38 -14.97
CA ALA A 453 -22.92 17.38 -15.85
C ALA A 453 -21.99 16.73 -16.87
N SER A 454 -21.81 17.42 -18.00
CA SER A 454 -20.79 17.05 -18.99
C SER A 454 -19.40 17.39 -18.50
N GLN A 455 -18.46 16.46 -18.68
CA GLN A 455 -17.05 16.66 -18.43
C GLN A 455 -16.26 16.43 -19.72
N THR A 456 -15.21 17.20 -19.92
CA THR A 456 -14.33 17.11 -21.10
C THR A 456 -12.88 16.96 -20.72
N SER A 457 -12.61 16.70 -19.45
CA SER A 457 -11.27 16.50 -18.90
C SER A 457 -11.28 15.34 -17.93
N ALA A 458 -10.23 14.53 -17.96
CA ALA A 458 -9.97 13.47 -17.01
C ALA A 458 -8.46 13.23 -16.90
N ASN A 459 -8.03 12.71 -15.77
CA ASN A 459 -6.72 12.10 -15.67
C ASN A 459 -6.78 10.69 -16.24
N ILE A 460 -5.82 10.36 -17.10
CA ILE A 460 -5.76 9.02 -17.73
C ILE A 460 -4.86 8.13 -16.89
N PHE A 461 -5.42 7.01 -16.49
CA PHE A 461 -4.72 5.93 -15.81
C PHE A 461 -4.65 4.68 -16.70
N GLY A 462 -3.64 3.86 -16.49
CA GLY A 462 -3.45 2.60 -17.19
C GLY A 462 -2.15 1.93 -16.79
N GLN A 463 -1.69 1.03 -17.65
CA GLN A 463 -0.37 0.39 -17.51
C GLN A 463 0.76 1.24 -18.12
N ASP A 464 0.43 2.32 -18.83
CA ASP A 464 1.37 3.15 -19.56
C ASP A 464 1.36 4.58 -19.07
N THR A 465 2.50 5.30 -19.26
CA THR A 465 2.64 6.73 -18.96
C THR A 465 3.57 7.41 -19.94
N LEU A 466 3.36 8.70 -20.20
CA LEU A 466 4.21 9.51 -21.06
C LEU A 466 5.25 10.27 -20.24
N ILE A 467 6.54 10.06 -20.54
CA ILE A 467 7.65 10.78 -19.92
C ILE A 467 8.52 11.37 -21.02
N SER A 468 8.65 12.68 -21.07
CA SER A 468 9.48 13.37 -22.09
C SER A 468 9.18 12.91 -23.53
N SER A 469 7.90 12.77 -23.87
CA SER A 469 7.42 12.30 -25.17
C SER A 469 7.73 10.82 -25.49
N VAL A 470 8.12 10.04 -24.51
CA VAL A 470 8.33 8.59 -24.62
C VAL A 470 7.33 7.88 -23.71
N ASP A 471 6.66 6.89 -24.27
CA ASP A 471 5.74 6.05 -23.51
C ASP A 471 6.51 4.96 -22.74
N TYR A 472 6.26 4.85 -21.45
CA TYR A 472 6.76 3.81 -20.55
C TYR A 472 5.61 2.94 -20.07
N THR A 473 5.83 1.62 -20.01
CA THR A 473 4.82 0.70 -19.52
C THR A 473 5.25 -0.03 -18.24
N LEU A 474 4.28 -0.39 -17.41
CA LEU A 474 4.46 -1.31 -16.27
C LEU A 474 4.50 -2.78 -16.71
N ASN A 475 4.28 -3.09 -17.99
CA ASN A 475 4.39 -4.44 -18.51
C ASN A 475 5.85 -4.86 -18.63
N PHE A 476 6.15 -6.13 -18.38
CA PHE A 476 7.49 -6.66 -18.63
C PHE A 476 7.81 -6.79 -20.13
N GLY A 477 6.82 -7.19 -20.92
CA GLY A 477 6.92 -7.26 -22.38
C GLY A 477 6.67 -5.92 -23.07
N ALA A 478 7.05 -5.83 -24.33
CA ALA A 478 6.68 -4.73 -25.21
C ALA A 478 5.24 -4.96 -25.69
N GLU A 479 4.31 -4.21 -25.13
CA GLU A 479 2.89 -4.24 -25.49
C GLU A 479 2.52 -2.99 -26.30
N GLN A 480 1.38 -3.04 -26.95
CA GLN A 480 0.83 -1.85 -27.58
C GLN A 480 0.03 -1.04 -26.56
N SER A 481 0.37 0.25 -26.41
CA SER A 481 -0.39 1.15 -25.56
C SER A 481 -1.85 1.22 -26.02
N THR A 482 -2.77 0.99 -25.10
CA THR A 482 -4.21 1.10 -25.40
C THR A 482 -4.62 2.55 -25.64
N TYR A 483 -3.90 3.51 -25.09
CA TYR A 483 -4.21 4.94 -25.22
C TYR A 483 -3.62 5.57 -26.48
N THR A 484 -2.32 5.41 -26.71
CA THR A 484 -1.63 6.01 -27.87
C THR A 484 -1.71 5.16 -29.13
N GLY A 485 -1.81 3.84 -29.00
CA GLY A 485 -1.73 2.88 -30.08
C GLY A 485 -0.30 2.55 -30.51
N ASN A 486 0.71 3.10 -29.83
CA ASN A 486 2.13 2.84 -30.12
C ASN A 486 2.60 1.55 -29.45
N VAL A 487 3.64 0.93 -29.99
CA VAL A 487 4.32 -0.19 -29.33
C VAL A 487 5.27 0.37 -28.27
N GLU A 488 5.08 -0.09 -27.03
CA GLU A 488 5.84 0.36 -25.88
C GLU A 488 7.16 -0.41 -25.74
N ASN A 489 8.24 0.17 -26.25
CA ASN A 489 9.58 -0.42 -26.14
C ASN A 489 10.24 -0.17 -24.78
N GLN A 490 9.73 0.79 -24.00
CA GLN A 490 10.23 1.12 -22.67
C GLN A 490 9.53 0.29 -21.59
N SER A 491 9.61 -1.03 -21.75
CA SER A 491 9.05 -2.00 -20.81
C SER A 491 9.89 -2.13 -19.54
N LEU A 492 9.34 -2.73 -18.49
CA LEU A 492 10.09 -3.02 -17.26
C LEU A 492 11.32 -3.86 -17.53
N PHE A 493 11.21 -4.87 -18.43
CA PHE A 493 12.33 -5.70 -18.79
C PHE A 493 13.45 -4.89 -19.45
N ASN A 494 13.14 -4.11 -20.46
CA ASN A 494 14.15 -3.36 -21.21
C ASN A 494 14.88 -2.32 -20.34
N ASN A 495 14.14 -1.66 -19.43
CA ASN A 495 14.71 -0.59 -18.61
C ASN A 495 15.47 -1.09 -17.38
N TYR A 496 15.03 -2.20 -16.78
CA TYR A 496 15.51 -2.58 -15.45
C TYR A 496 16.19 -3.94 -15.40
N TYR A 497 15.90 -4.86 -16.32
CA TYR A 497 16.35 -6.25 -16.24
C TYR A 497 17.31 -6.68 -17.33
N SER A 498 17.17 -6.18 -18.55
CA SER A 498 17.89 -6.66 -19.73
C SER A 498 19.42 -6.65 -19.52
N ASN A 499 19.98 -5.53 -19.10
CA ASN A 499 21.42 -5.40 -18.87
C ASN A 499 21.90 -6.31 -17.73
N TYR A 500 21.14 -6.36 -16.64
CA TYR A 500 21.46 -7.20 -15.48
C TYR A 500 21.53 -8.70 -15.87
N LEU A 501 20.49 -9.19 -16.54
CA LEU A 501 20.44 -10.60 -16.95
C LEU A 501 21.54 -10.97 -17.96
N ASN A 502 21.82 -10.10 -18.91
CA ASN A 502 22.89 -10.32 -19.88
C ASN A 502 24.27 -10.36 -19.22
N ASN A 503 24.49 -9.55 -18.18
CA ASN A 503 25.75 -9.56 -17.44
C ASN A 503 25.93 -10.81 -16.58
N ILE A 504 24.87 -11.25 -15.90
CA ILE A 504 24.98 -12.35 -14.93
C ILE A 504 24.80 -13.72 -15.57
N PHE A 505 23.82 -13.86 -16.47
CA PHE A 505 23.45 -15.14 -17.07
C PHE A 505 23.93 -15.30 -18.52
N GLY A 506 24.75 -14.37 -19.00
CA GLY A 506 25.34 -14.48 -20.33
C GLY A 506 26.19 -15.75 -20.47
N VAL A 507 26.22 -16.30 -21.68
CA VAL A 507 26.98 -17.56 -22.00
C VAL A 507 28.46 -17.50 -21.59
N LYS A 508 29.04 -16.30 -21.57
CA LYS A 508 30.43 -16.05 -21.17
C LYS A 508 30.64 -15.86 -19.68
N SER A 509 29.57 -15.73 -18.88
CA SER A 509 29.66 -15.53 -17.44
C SER A 509 30.28 -16.74 -16.74
N ARG A 510 31.22 -16.45 -15.85
CA ARG A 510 31.92 -17.45 -15.03
C ARG A 510 31.92 -16.99 -13.59
N ILE A 511 31.83 -17.96 -12.68
CA ILE A 511 32.05 -17.78 -11.27
C ILE A 511 33.50 -18.17 -10.97
N PHE A 512 34.20 -17.25 -10.34
CA PHE A 512 35.57 -17.46 -9.89
C PHE A 512 35.57 -17.54 -8.38
N LYS A 513 35.98 -18.68 -7.83
CA LYS A 513 36.19 -18.89 -6.41
C LYS A 513 37.68 -18.80 -6.13
N LEU A 514 38.08 -17.89 -5.27
CA LEU A 514 39.48 -17.67 -4.97
C LEU A 514 39.68 -17.15 -3.53
N LYS A 515 40.91 -17.27 -3.06
CA LYS A 515 41.36 -16.71 -1.79
C LYS A 515 42.31 -15.55 -2.03
N ALA A 516 42.20 -14.51 -1.19
CA ALA A 516 43.14 -13.40 -1.14
C ALA A 516 43.46 -13.07 0.33
N VAL A 517 44.62 -12.48 0.57
CA VAL A 517 44.97 -11.93 1.87
C VAL A 517 45.04 -10.42 1.72
N LEU A 518 44.00 -9.74 2.17
CA LEU A 518 43.87 -8.30 2.00
C LEU A 518 44.40 -7.52 3.22
N PRO A 519 45.08 -6.40 3.01
CA PRO A 519 45.39 -5.49 4.10
C PRO A 519 44.09 -4.98 4.75
N ILE A 520 44.13 -4.76 6.06
CA ILE A 520 42.97 -4.39 6.86
C ILE A 520 42.30 -3.12 6.35
N SER A 521 43.07 -2.16 5.82
CA SER A 521 42.58 -0.93 5.22
C SER A 521 41.74 -1.14 3.96
N LEU A 522 42.03 -2.18 3.18
CA LEU A 522 41.24 -2.59 2.02
C LEU A 522 39.99 -3.35 2.47
N LEU A 523 40.18 -4.26 3.44
CA LEU A 523 39.14 -5.14 3.93
C LEU A 523 37.97 -4.38 4.59
N THR A 524 38.27 -3.39 5.42
CA THR A 524 37.27 -2.59 6.14
C THR A 524 36.48 -1.66 5.20
N ASN A 525 36.99 -1.39 4.02
CA ASN A 525 36.35 -0.53 3.01
C ASN A 525 35.76 -1.31 1.82
N LEU A 526 35.85 -2.65 1.84
CA LEU A 526 35.33 -3.48 0.77
C LEU A 526 33.81 -3.59 0.86
N LYS A 527 33.12 -3.30 -0.23
CA LYS A 527 31.65 -3.39 -0.36
C LYS A 527 31.28 -4.43 -1.41
N VAL A 528 30.09 -5.03 -1.26
CA VAL A 528 29.61 -6.07 -2.21
C VAL A 528 29.42 -5.52 -3.63
N ASN A 529 29.15 -4.23 -3.76
CA ASN A 529 29.04 -3.60 -5.09
C ASN A 529 30.39 -3.14 -5.67
N ASP A 530 31.50 -3.30 -4.93
CA ASP A 530 32.83 -3.01 -5.49
C ASP A 530 33.15 -4.00 -6.62
N ARG A 531 33.98 -3.55 -7.53
CA ARG A 531 34.55 -4.35 -8.59
C ARG A 531 35.99 -4.67 -8.25
N VAL A 532 36.40 -5.87 -8.55
CA VAL A 532 37.79 -6.25 -8.35
C VAL A 532 38.46 -6.51 -9.69
N ILE A 533 39.68 -6.01 -9.85
CA ILE A 533 40.57 -6.32 -10.97
C ILE A 533 41.54 -7.40 -10.49
N ILE A 534 41.65 -8.44 -11.30
CA ILE A 534 42.62 -9.50 -11.14
C ILE A 534 43.36 -9.61 -12.47
N ARG A 535 44.64 -9.22 -12.47
CA ARG A 535 45.48 -9.09 -13.68
C ARG A 535 44.84 -8.08 -14.66
N ASP A 536 44.26 -8.57 -15.74
CA ASP A 536 43.67 -7.81 -16.85
C ASP A 536 42.14 -7.89 -16.90
N LYS A 537 41.53 -8.56 -15.94
CA LYS A 537 40.09 -8.83 -15.96
C LYS A 537 39.39 -8.20 -14.79
N ARG A 538 38.18 -7.72 -15.02
CA ARG A 538 37.30 -7.12 -14.03
C ARG A 538 36.18 -8.08 -13.64
N TYR A 539 35.86 -8.07 -12.34
CA TYR A 539 34.83 -8.93 -11.74
C TYR A 539 33.94 -8.13 -10.81
N THR A 540 32.68 -8.53 -10.68
CA THR A 540 31.79 -8.11 -9.60
C THR A 540 31.85 -9.12 -8.47
N ILE A 541 31.73 -8.65 -7.25
CA ILE A 541 31.68 -9.50 -6.06
C ILE A 541 30.26 -10.08 -5.96
N ASN A 542 30.15 -11.41 -6.03
CA ASN A 542 28.90 -12.12 -5.74
C ASN A 542 28.76 -12.32 -4.24
N THR A 543 29.76 -12.93 -3.62
CA THR A 543 29.87 -13.08 -2.17
C THR A 543 31.32 -12.95 -1.74
N PHE A 544 31.53 -12.59 -0.47
CA PHE A 544 32.82 -12.75 0.15
C PHE A 544 32.67 -13.08 1.65
N THR A 545 33.56 -13.91 2.15
CA THR A 545 33.68 -14.22 3.57
C THR A 545 35.10 -13.86 4.01
N THR A 546 35.21 -13.24 5.16
CA THR A 546 36.49 -12.73 5.62
C THR A 546 36.81 -13.18 7.05
N ASP A 547 38.09 -13.46 7.31
CA ASP A 547 38.68 -13.54 8.64
C ASP A 547 39.43 -12.24 8.93
N LEU A 548 38.88 -11.43 9.84
CA LEU A 548 39.46 -10.12 10.22
C LEU A 548 40.81 -10.23 10.95
N ILE A 549 41.16 -11.40 11.49
CA ILE A 549 42.43 -11.62 12.22
C ILE A 549 43.55 -11.88 11.23
N THR A 550 43.30 -12.73 10.24
CA THR A 550 44.30 -13.14 9.26
C THR A 550 44.31 -12.27 8.01
N GLY A 551 43.23 -11.51 7.77
CA GLY A 551 43.04 -10.78 6.53
C GLY A 551 42.66 -11.68 5.34
N GLU A 552 42.42 -12.96 5.58
CA GLU A 552 42.02 -13.93 4.54
C GLU A 552 40.58 -13.60 4.09
N VAL A 553 40.38 -13.53 2.79
CA VAL A 553 39.10 -13.35 2.14
C VAL A 553 38.86 -14.47 1.15
N GLN A 554 37.72 -15.12 1.26
CA GLN A 554 37.24 -16.07 0.27
C GLN A 554 36.21 -15.34 -0.61
N PHE A 555 36.53 -15.19 -1.87
CA PHE A 555 35.70 -14.54 -2.85
C PHE A 555 34.98 -15.55 -3.74
N GLU A 556 33.71 -15.22 -4.03
CA GLU A 556 33.00 -15.70 -5.20
C GLU A 556 32.71 -14.50 -6.12
N LEU A 557 33.32 -14.52 -7.29
CA LEU A 557 33.33 -13.40 -8.23
C LEU A 557 32.62 -13.77 -9.52
N LEU A 558 31.90 -12.84 -10.12
CA LEU A 558 31.31 -12.97 -11.46
C LEU A 558 32.08 -12.12 -12.46
N THR A 559 32.30 -12.62 -13.66
CA THR A 559 32.90 -11.84 -14.74
C THR A 559 32.05 -10.59 -15.01
N ASP A 560 32.67 -9.42 -14.99
CA ASP A 560 31.99 -8.15 -15.27
C ASP A 560 32.20 -7.72 -16.72
N PHE A 561 31.10 -7.68 -17.49
CA PHE A 561 31.09 -7.25 -18.89
C PHE A 561 30.55 -5.83 -19.09
N ARG A 562 30.25 -5.11 -18.00
CA ARG A 562 29.76 -3.74 -18.09
C ARG A 562 30.83 -2.85 -18.70
N THR A 563 30.43 -1.97 -19.59
CA THR A 563 31.31 -0.90 -20.08
C THR A 563 31.60 0.09 -18.96
N ILE A 564 32.83 0.63 -18.96
CA ILE A 564 33.26 1.67 -18.01
C ILE A 564 32.60 2.98 -18.39
#